data_22cb10cb7cf250148b05654683ff6dce
#
_entry.id   22cb10cb7cf250148b05654683ff6dce
#
_cell.length_a   1.000
_cell.length_b   1.000
_cell.length_c   1.000
_cell.angle_alpha   90.00
_cell.angle_beta   90.00
_cell.angle_gamma   90.00
#
_symmetry.space_group_name_H-M   'P 1'
#
loop_
_entity.id
_entity.type
_entity.pdbx_description
1 polymer ?
#
loop_
_entity_poly.entity_id
_entity_poly.type
_entity_poly.pdbx_seq_one_letter_code
_entity_poly.pdbx_strand_id
1 'polypeptide(L)'
;MNKIVKNTLILTAITVVAGLLLGVVYGVTKDPIAKAQEEAKQEAFRSVLSDAETFESDTEFDADAASALLKENGYTSDDVSEVAEGKDASGETVGYVVNVTSHEGYGGDIDISVGIREDGTVTGIEMLSISETAGLGMKACLLYTSPSPRDKRQS
;
A
#
# COMPACT_ATOMS: atom_id res chain seq x y z
N MET A 1 -4.64 14.00 -53.21
CA MET A 1 -4.09 13.41 -51.97
C MET A 1 -4.64 11.99 -51.86
N ASN A 2 -3.77 10.98 -51.85
CA ASN A 2 -4.19 9.58 -51.84
C ASN A 2 -5.02 9.30 -50.60
N LYS A 3 -6.12 8.51 -50.73
CA LYS A 3 -7.02 8.16 -49.61
C LYS A 3 -6.23 7.59 -48.41
N ILE A 4 -5.17 6.86 -48.69
CA ILE A 4 -4.26 6.30 -47.65
C ILE A 4 -3.62 7.41 -46.83
N VAL A 5 -3.00 8.42 -47.47
CA VAL A 5 -2.33 9.52 -46.79
C VAL A 5 -3.33 10.33 -45.93
N LYS A 6 -4.54 10.56 -46.44
CA LYS A 6 -5.59 11.26 -45.67
C LYS A 6 -5.98 10.47 -44.43
N ASN A 7 -6.21 9.16 -44.56
CA ASN A 7 -6.60 8.32 -43.40
C ASN A 7 -5.50 8.21 -42.37
N THR A 8 -4.23 8.08 -42.81
CA THR A 8 -3.07 8.08 -41.91
C THR A 8 -2.96 9.39 -41.14
N LEU A 9 -3.15 10.51 -41.81
CA LEU A 9 -3.07 11.83 -41.18
C LEU A 9 -4.18 12.05 -40.13
N ILE A 10 -5.39 11.59 -40.44
CA ILE A 10 -6.53 11.62 -39.48
C ILE A 10 -6.25 10.74 -38.28
N LEU A 11 -5.75 9.51 -38.48
CA LEU A 11 -5.45 8.60 -37.38
C LEU A 11 -4.34 9.17 -36.48
N THR A 12 -3.29 9.72 -37.08
CA THR A 12 -2.21 10.38 -36.35
C THR A 12 -2.72 11.58 -35.53
N ALA A 13 -3.59 12.40 -36.13
CA ALA A 13 -4.18 13.53 -35.42
C ALA A 13 -5.00 13.09 -34.20
N ILE A 14 -5.83 12.06 -34.35
CA ILE A 14 -6.63 11.51 -33.24
C ILE A 14 -5.74 10.97 -32.12
N THR A 15 -4.68 10.22 -32.45
CA THR A 15 -3.78 9.65 -31.43
C THR A 15 -2.99 10.73 -30.70
N VAL A 16 -2.54 11.78 -31.41
CA VAL A 16 -1.85 12.93 -30.79
C VAL A 16 -2.82 13.68 -29.84
N VAL A 17 -4.04 13.97 -30.27
CA VAL A 17 -5.04 14.62 -29.41
C VAL A 17 -5.37 13.78 -28.19
N ALA A 18 -5.56 12.48 -28.35
CA ALA A 18 -5.84 11.58 -27.24
C ALA A 18 -4.67 11.52 -26.24
N GLY A 19 -3.43 11.45 -26.74
CA GLY A 19 -2.23 11.47 -25.92
C GLY A 19 -2.06 12.78 -25.14
N LEU A 20 -2.33 13.92 -25.77
CA LEU A 20 -2.30 15.21 -25.08
C LEU A 20 -3.36 15.33 -24.00
N LEU A 21 -4.61 14.87 -24.27
CA LEU A 21 -5.68 14.88 -23.27
C LEU A 21 -5.34 14.00 -22.07
N LEU A 22 -4.82 12.79 -22.30
CA LEU A 22 -4.37 11.92 -21.22
C LEU A 22 -3.23 12.52 -20.41
N GLY A 23 -2.26 13.17 -21.06
CA GLY A 23 -1.16 13.87 -20.40
C GLY A 23 -1.64 15.01 -19.50
N VAL A 24 -2.61 15.81 -19.96
CA VAL A 24 -3.22 16.88 -19.15
C VAL A 24 -3.98 16.30 -17.96
N VAL A 25 -4.81 15.29 -18.16
CA VAL A 25 -5.54 14.62 -17.07
C VAL A 25 -4.57 14.07 -16.04
N TYR A 26 -3.53 13.35 -16.46
CA TYR A 26 -2.49 12.83 -15.57
C TYR A 26 -1.81 13.94 -14.77
N GLY A 27 -1.42 15.05 -15.42
CA GLY A 27 -0.78 16.18 -14.75
C GLY A 27 -1.64 16.84 -13.67
N VAL A 28 -2.96 16.89 -13.88
CA VAL A 28 -3.91 17.47 -12.91
C VAL A 28 -4.23 16.49 -11.77
N THR A 29 -4.27 15.19 -12.06
CA THR A 29 -4.70 14.19 -11.09
C THR A 29 -3.57 13.59 -10.25
N LYS A 30 -2.31 13.72 -10.68
CA LYS A 30 -1.15 13.13 -9.97
C LYS A 30 -1.04 13.63 -8.53
N ASP A 31 -1.10 14.95 -8.30
CA ASP A 31 -0.91 15.54 -6.97
C ASP A 31 -2.05 15.21 -5.99
N PRO A 32 -3.35 15.32 -6.37
CA PRO A 32 -4.42 14.89 -5.49
C PRO A 32 -4.40 13.38 -5.19
N ILE A 33 -4.01 12.54 -6.15
CA ILE A 33 -3.87 11.10 -5.90
C ILE A 33 -2.76 10.83 -4.89
N ALA A 34 -1.58 11.46 -5.07
CA ALA A 34 -0.46 11.28 -4.14
C ALA A 34 -0.82 11.72 -2.71
N LYS A 35 -1.56 12.83 -2.55
CA LYS A 35 -2.04 13.27 -1.24
C LYS A 35 -3.04 12.29 -0.62
N ALA A 36 -4.01 11.81 -1.39
CA ALA A 36 -4.99 10.85 -0.90
C ALA A 36 -4.34 9.52 -0.48
N GLN A 37 -3.31 9.08 -1.21
CA GLN A 37 -2.53 7.90 -0.85
C GLN A 37 -1.74 8.10 0.44
N GLU A 38 -1.11 9.27 0.61
CA GLU A 38 -0.38 9.58 1.84
C GLU A 38 -1.32 9.70 3.05
N GLU A 39 -2.49 10.33 2.91
CA GLU A 39 -3.50 10.41 3.95
C GLU A 39 -4.02 9.02 4.35
N ALA A 40 -4.32 8.16 3.37
CA ALA A 40 -4.76 6.79 3.62
C ALA A 40 -3.66 5.96 4.32
N LYS A 41 -2.40 6.14 3.93
CA LYS A 41 -1.24 5.51 4.57
C LYS A 41 -1.11 5.94 6.03
N GLN A 42 -1.19 7.24 6.33
CA GLN A 42 -1.13 7.77 7.69
C GLN A 42 -2.29 7.26 8.55
N GLU A 43 -3.50 7.12 7.98
CA GLU A 43 -4.65 6.55 8.67
C GLU A 43 -4.41 5.06 8.99
N ALA A 44 -3.89 4.30 8.05
CA ALA A 44 -3.52 2.90 8.26
C ALA A 44 -2.45 2.76 9.37
N PHE A 45 -1.43 3.61 9.39
CA PHE A 45 -0.39 3.59 10.42
C PHE A 45 -0.98 3.83 11.82
N ARG A 46 -1.91 4.79 11.95
CA ARG A 46 -2.62 5.03 13.21
C ARG A 46 -3.51 3.87 13.62
N SER A 47 -4.09 3.14 12.67
CA SER A 47 -4.93 1.97 12.97
C SER A 47 -4.12 0.81 13.53
N VAL A 48 -2.88 0.61 13.05
CA VAL A 48 -2.02 -0.50 13.47
C VAL A 48 -1.14 -0.18 14.67
N LEU A 49 -0.83 1.10 14.93
CA LEU A 49 -0.04 1.57 16.08
C LEU A 49 -0.70 2.80 16.70
N SER A 50 -1.80 2.57 17.43
CA SER A 50 -2.64 3.62 18.02
C SER A 50 -1.96 4.44 19.12
N ASP A 51 -0.86 3.94 19.67
CA ASP A 51 -0.09 4.61 20.73
C ASP A 51 0.80 5.73 20.17
N ALA A 52 1.00 5.79 18.83
CA ALA A 52 1.77 6.82 18.16
C ALA A 52 0.87 7.96 17.64
N GLU A 53 1.34 9.20 17.77
CA GLU A 53 0.68 10.39 17.22
C GLU A 53 1.27 10.81 15.87
N THR A 54 2.57 10.61 15.68
CA THR A 54 3.29 10.95 14.45
C THR A 54 4.10 9.78 13.93
N PHE A 55 4.24 9.72 12.61
CA PHE A 55 5.00 8.68 11.93
C PHE A 55 6.04 9.32 11.02
N GLU A 56 7.28 8.90 11.16
CA GLU A 56 8.39 9.35 10.35
C GLU A 56 8.98 8.15 9.60
N SER A 57 9.01 8.22 8.26
CA SER A 57 9.65 7.16 7.46
C SER A 57 11.14 7.11 7.75
N ASP A 58 11.64 5.93 8.05
CA ASP A 58 13.06 5.71 8.26
C ASP A 58 13.80 5.76 6.92
N THR A 59 14.53 6.85 6.69
CA THR A 59 15.29 7.07 5.46
C THR A 59 16.60 6.30 5.41
N GLU A 60 17.06 5.76 6.54
CA GLU A 60 18.28 4.94 6.65
C GLU A 60 17.95 3.44 6.51
N PHE A 61 16.67 3.08 6.49
CA PHE A 61 16.23 1.70 6.35
C PHE A 61 16.60 1.12 4.97
N ASP A 62 17.31 -0.01 5.00
CA ASP A 62 17.68 -0.75 3.79
C ASP A 62 16.62 -1.82 3.48
N ALA A 63 15.69 -1.47 2.60
CA ALA A 63 14.59 -2.35 2.16
C ALA A 63 15.10 -3.60 1.44
N ASP A 64 16.21 -3.48 0.69
CA ASP A 64 16.79 -4.61 -0.04
C ASP A 64 17.41 -5.62 0.93
N ALA A 65 18.11 -5.15 1.97
CA ALA A 65 18.65 -6.01 3.01
C ALA A 65 17.56 -6.72 3.82
N ALA A 66 16.48 -6.01 4.17
CA ALA A 66 15.35 -6.61 4.87
C ALA A 66 14.62 -7.66 4.02
N SER A 67 14.39 -7.37 2.74
CA SER A 67 13.79 -8.33 1.81
C SER A 67 14.68 -9.55 1.58
N ALA A 68 16.01 -9.39 1.60
CA ALA A 68 16.96 -10.51 1.53
C ALA A 68 16.84 -11.42 2.76
N LEU A 69 16.69 -10.85 3.95
CA LEU A 69 16.44 -11.63 5.18
C LEU A 69 15.14 -12.42 5.14
N LEU A 70 14.07 -11.86 4.57
CA LEU A 70 12.83 -12.58 4.36
C LEU A 70 13.05 -13.79 3.45
N LYS A 71 13.76 -13.61 2.34
CA LYS A 71 14.06 -14.67 1.36
C LYS A 71 14.91 -15.78 1.96
N GLU A 72 15.91 -15.45 2.79
CA GLU A 72 16.73 -16.43 3.52
C GLU A 72 15.90 -17.27 4.52
N ASN A 73 14.82 -16.72 5.06
CA ASN A 73 13.91 -17.40 5.98
C ASN A 73 12.73 -18.10 5.27
N GLY A 74 12.72 -18.16 3.95
CA GLY A 74 11.75 -18.90 3.16
C GLY A 74 10.58 -18.09 2.63
N TYR A 75 10.52 -16.78 2.92
CA TYR A 75 9.51 -15.84 2.41
C TYR A 75 10.00 -15.22 1.10
N THR A 76 9.98 -16.00 0.02
CA THR A 76 10.60 -15.61 -1.25
C THR A 76 9.76 -14.66 -2.09
N SER A 77 8.47 -14.55 -1.77
CA SER A 77 7.49 -13.77 -2.52
C SER A 77 7.06 -12.49 -1.78
N ASP A 78 7.73 -12.18 -0.67
CA ASP A 78 7.41 -11.02 0.14
C ASP A 78 8.61 -10.07 0.18
N ASP A 79 8.33 -8.78 0.06
CA ASP A 79 9.33 -7.72 0.15
C ASP A 79 8.91 -6.68 1.20
N VAL A 80 9.88 -6.20 2.00
CA VAL A 80 9.65 -5.05 2.88
C VAL A 80 9.85 -3.78 2.07
N SER A 81 8.79 -2.97 1.96
CA SER A 81 8.82 -1.76 1.13
C SER A 81 9.23 -0.51 1.93
N GLU A 82 8.85 -0.45 3.20
CA GLU A 82 9.09 0.73 4.05
C GLU A 82 9.01 0.37 5.52
N VAL A 83 9.75 1.11 6.34
CA VAL A 83 9.60 1.15 7.79
C VAL A 83 9.38 2.59 8.22
N ALA A 84 8.41 2.82 9.10
CA ALA A 84 8.16 4.11 9.72
C ALA A 84 8.26 3.98 11.24
N GLU A 85 8.92 4.94 11.87
CA GLU A 85 9.02 5.07 13.31
C GLU A 85 7.77 5.80 13.84
N GLY A 86 7.07 5.20 14.78
CA GLY A 86 5.93 5.80 15.46
C GLY A 86 6.36 6.48 16.75
N LYS A 87 6.02 7.77 16.90
CA LYS A 87 6.38 8.59 18.07
C LYS A 87 5.13 9.08 18.80
N ASP A 88 5.19 9.13 20.10
CA ASP A 88 4.14 9.70 20.94
C ASP A 88 4.16 11.24 20.95
N ALA A 89 3.25 11.86 21.72
CA ALA A 89 3.16 13.32 21.91
C ALA A 89 4.43 13.95 22.51
N SER A 90 5.28 13.16 23.17
CA SER A 90 6.55 13.61 23.75
C SER A 90 7.71 13.52 22.77
N GLY A 91 7.51 12.87 21.61
CA GLY A 91 8.50 12.58 20.59
C GLY A 91 9.32 11.34 20.91
N GLU A 92 8.88 10.51 21.87
CA GLU A 92 9.52 9.24 22.19
C GLU A 92 8.98 8.15 21.26
N THR A 93 9.87 7.26 20.79
CA THR A 93 9.50 6.13 19.94
C THR A 93 8.69 5.12 20.73
N VAL A 94 7.53 4.75 20.24
CA VAL A 94 6.64 3.74 20.86
C VAL A 94 6.58 2.45 20.06
N GLY A 95 7.10 2.47 18.85
CA GLY A 95 7.16 1.31 17.98
C GLY A 95 7.39 1.66 16.52
N TYR A 96 7.20 0.67 15.67
CA TYR A 96 7.45 0.78 14.24
C TYR A 96 6.25 0.29 13.45
N VAL A 97 6.04 0.86 12.27
CA VAL A 97 5.12 0.33 11.27
C VAL A 97 5.94 -0.16 10.09
N VAL A 98 5.76 -1.43 9.75
CA VAL A 98 6.46 -2.10 8.64
C VAL A 98 5.48 -2.33 7.52
N ASN A 99 5.78 -1.81 6.33
CA ASN A 99 5.02 -2.08 5.13
C ASN A 99 5.63 -3.24 4.36
N VAL A 100 4.82 -4.25 4.09
CA VAL A 100 5.21 -5.46 3.38
C VAL A 100 4.34 -5.62 2.15
N THR A 101 4.96 -5.92 1.02
CA THR A 101 4.28 -6.28 -0.22
C THR A 101 4.42 -7.78 -0.43
N SER A 102 3.29 -8.48 -0.53
CA SER A 102 3.25 -9.90 -0.90
C SER A 102 2.84 -10.04 -2.36
N HIS A 103 3.65 -10.76 -3.13
CA HIS A 103 3.43 -11.03 -4.56
C HIS A 103 2.66 -12.34 -4.82
N GLU A 104 2.14 -12.98 -3.78
CA GLU A 104 1.36 -14.22 -3.87
C GLU A 104 -0.16 -13.99 -3.99
N GLY A 105 -0.61 -12.76 -4.13
CA GLY A 105 -2.02 -12.46 -4.38
C GLY A 105 -2.48 -13.03 -5.73
N TYR A 106 -3.70 -13.56 -5.79
CA TYR A 106 -4.28 -14.12 -7.02
C TYR A 106 -4.58 -13.05 -8.06
N GLY A 107 -5.01 -11.87 -7.62
CA GLY A 107 -5.37 -10.72 -8.46
C GLY A 107 -4.24 -9.70 -8.64
N GLY A 108 -3.14 -9.85 -7.94
CA GLY A 108 -1.99 -8.93 -7.94
C GLY A 108 -1.34 -8.83 -6.57
N ASP A 109 -0.52 -7.82 -6.39
CA ASP A 109 0.19 -7.59 -5.14
C ASP A 109 -0.77 -7.21 -4.01
N ILE A 110 -0.40 -7.59 -2.79
CA ILE A 110 -1.11 -7.25 -1.56
C ILE A 110 -0.14 -6.45 -0.68
N ASP A 111 -0.49 -5.19 -0.39
CA ASP A 111 0.29 -4.34 0.49
C ASP A 111 -0.34 -4.30 1.88
N ILE A 112 0.48 -4.56 2.89
CA ILE A 112 0.07 -4.72 4.29
C ILE A 112 0.94 -3.83 5.16
N SER A 113 0.32 -3.10 6.09
CA SER A 113 1.01 -2.42 7.19
C SER A 113 0.89 -3.23 8.47
N VAL A 114 1.99 -3.44 9.14
CA VAL A 114 2.09 -4.16 10.42
C VAL A 114 2.65 -3.23 11.48
N GLY A 115 1.88 -2.97 12.54
CA GLY A 115 2.34 -2.22 13.70
C GLY A 115 3.06 -3.13 14.70
N ILE A 116 4.25 -2.74 15.15
CA ILE A 116 5.10 -3.50 16.07
C ILE A 116 5.61 -2.55 17.15
N ARG A 117 5.36 -2.86 18.43
CA ARG A 117 5.96 -2.13 19.55
C ARG A 117 7.45 -2.47 19.71
N GLU A 118 8.17 -1.66 20.46
CA GLU A 118 9.59 -1.89 20.75
C GLU A 118 9.88 -3.26 21.43
N ASP A 119 8.90 -3.80 22.15
CA ASP A 119 9.01 -5.14 22.78
C ASP A 119 8.78 -6.30 21.81
N GLY A 120 8.55 -6.01 20.52
CA GLY A 120 8.26 -6.97 19.46
C GLY A 120 6.80 -7.41 19.39
N THR A 121 5.91 -6.82 20.18
CA THR A 121 4.48 -7.15 20.13
C THR A 121 3.83 -6.56 18.89
N VAL A 122 3.18 -7.39 18.07
CA VAL A 122 2.36 -6.94 16.94
C VAL A 122 1.06 -6.34 17.49
N THR A 123 0.82 -5.05 17.19
CA THR A 123 -0.34 -4.28 17.68
C THR A 123 -1.53 -4.34 16.73
N GLY A 124 -1.27 -4.43 15.44
CA GLY A 124 -2.31 -4.49 14.43
C GLY A 124 -1.75 -4.77 13.04
N ILE A 125 -2.65 -5.12 12.13
CA ILE A 125 -2.36 -5.31 10.71
C ILE A 125 -3.46 -4.62 9.93
N GLU A 126 -3.09 -3.81 8.94
CA GLU A 126 -4.02 -3.13 8.04
C GLU A 126 -3.60 -3.38 6.59
N MET A 127 -4.59 -3.54 5.71
CA MET A 127 -4.32 -3.70 4.28
C MET A 127 -4.33 -2.35 3.59
N LEU A 128 -3.20 -1.94 3.00
CA LEU A 128 -3.07 -0.69 2.25
C LEU A 128 -3.63 -0.82 0.84
N SER A 129 -3.35 -1.94 0.19
CA SER A 129 -3.79 -2.22 -1.19
C SER A 129 -4.03 -3.69 -1.38
N ILE A 130 -5.11 -4.01 -2.04
CA ILE A 130 -5.47 -5.38 -2.42
C ILE A 130 -6.24 -5.37 -3.73
N SER A 131 -5.75 -6.12 -4.70
CA SER A 131 -6.35 -6.23 -6.04
C SER A 131 -7.13 -7.53 -6.23
N GLU A 132 -7.57 -8.15 -5.14
CA GLU A 132 -8.26 -9.42 -5.16
C GLU A 132 -9.70 -9.34 -5.66
N THR A 133 -10.25 -10.47 -6.07
CA THR A 133 -11.63 -10.58 -6.56
C THR A 133 -12.63 -10.18 -5.47
N ALA A 134 -13.52 -9.25 -5.81
CA ALA A 134 -14.60 -8.81 -4.94
C ALA A 134 -15.46 -9.99 -4.45
N GLY A 135 -15.68 -10.08 -3.14
CA GLY A 135 -16.48 -11.14 -2.53
C GLY A 135 -15.74 -12.46 -2.25
N LEU A 136 -14.49 -12.60 -2.69
CA LEU A 136 -13.59 -13.72 -2.39
C LEU A 136 -12.37 -13.22 -1.61
N GLY A 137 -11.28 -12.85 -2.26
CA GLY A 137 -10.05 -12.39 -1.63
C GLY A 137 -10.22 -11.10 -0.82
N MET A 138 -11.03 -10.16 -1.29
CA MET A 138 -11.35 -8.92 -0.54
C MET A 138 -12.04 -9.15 0.80
N LYS A 139 -12.53 -10.35 1.10
CA LYS A 139 -13.04 -10.68 2.46
C LYS A 139 -11.95 -10.64 3.52
N ALA A 140 -10.70 -10.76 3.14
CA ALA A 140 -9.58 -10.63 4.08
C ALA A 140 -9.57 -9.25 4.76
N CYS A 141 -9.91 -8.17 4.04
CA CYS A 141 -10.05 -6.83 4.60
C CYS A 141 -11.16 -6.71 5.66
N LEU A 142 -12.17 -7.58 5.59
CA LEU A 142 -13.31 -7.56 6.52
C LEU A 142 -13.09 -8.44 7.76
N LEU A 143 -12.13 -9.35 7.74
CA LEU A 143 -11.88 -10.28 8.84
C LEU A 143 -11.28 -9.59 10.07
N TYR A 144 -10.58 -8.48 9.88
CA TYR A 144 -9.98 -7.71 10.99
C TYR A 144 -10.97 -6.77 11.68
N THR A 145 -12.09 -6.45 11.03
CA THR A 145 -13.16 -5.63 11.62
C THR A 145 -14.30 -6.46 12.22
N SER A 146 -14.30 -7.78 12.01
CA SER A 146 -15.31 -8.68 12.53
C SER A 146 -14.76 -9.52 13.67
N PRO A 147 -15.46 -9.63 14.82
CA PRO A 147 -15.04 -10.50 15.90
C PRO A 147 -14.88 -11.94 15.38
N SER A 148 -13.77 -12.56 15.76
CA SER A 148 -13.44 -13.94 15.38
C SER A 148 -14.63 -14.88 15.68
N PRO A 149 -14.90 -15.88 14.83
CA PRO A 149 -15.89 -16.92 15.14
C PRO A 149 -15.65 -17.64 16.49
N ARG A 150 -14.43 -17.55 17.03
CA ARG A 150 -14.09 -18.03 18.37
C ARG A 150 -14.72 -17.20 19.48
N ASP A 151 -14.83 -15.89 19.30
CA ASP A 151 -15.35 -14.98 20.31
C ASP A 151 -16.86 -15.15 20.51
N LYS A 152 -17.57 -15.66 19.50
CA LYS A 152 -19.00 -15.98 19.57
C LYS A 152 -19.32 -17.27 20.34
N ARG A 153 -18.32 -18.06 20.75
CA ARG A 153 -18.51 -19.30 21.52
C ARG A 153 -18.34 -19.11 23.04
N GLN A 154 -18.00 -17.92 23.49
CA GLN A 154 -17.77 -17.61 24.92
C GLN A 154 -18.82 -16.69 25.53
N SER A 155 -19.95 -16.46 24.86
CA SER A 155 -21.10 -15.75 25.44
C SER A 155 -22.33 -16.65 25.51
#